data_369ffc6992aa07a86709ffffbe52db6d
#
_entry.id   369ffc6992aa07a86709ffffbe52db6d
#
_cell.length_a   1.000
_cell.length_b   1.000
_cell.length_c   1.000
_cell.angle_alpha   90.00
_cell.angle_beta   90.00
_cell.angle_gamma   90.00
#
_symmetry.space_group_name_H-M   'P 1'
#
loop_
_entity.id
_entity.type
_entity.pdbx_description
1 polymer ?
#
loop_
_entity_poly.entity_id
_entity_poly.type
_entity_poly.pdbx_seq_one_letter_code
_entity_poly.pdbx_strand_id
1 'polypeptide(L)'
;MKPEHARHILELIELEKFNPETLCSGESWKAPSATEIRVVRALIPLTDIQLANRLDVDERTIRKWKSGKTRIAYTTWCCLCWLAGLGMPLDNIISG
;
A
#
# COMPACT_ATOMS: atom_id res chain seq x y z
N MET A 1 12.74 5.66 -2.48
CA MET A 1 11.70 6.12 -1.53
C MET A 1 11.57 7.63 -1.59
N LYS A 2 10.36 8.14 -1.52
CA LYS A 2 10.11 9.59 -1.45
C LYS A 2 9.98 10.00 0.01
N PRO A 3 10.88 10.86 0.52
CA PRO A 3 10.89 11.20 1.96
C PRO A 3 9.58 11.82 2.45
N GLU A 4 8.95 12.67 1.66
CA GLU A 4 7.70 13.32 2.05
C GLU A 4 6.54 12.32 2.18
N HIS A 5 6.52 11.28 1.34
CA HIS A 5 5.50 10.24 1.43
C HIS A 5 5.73 9.36 2.65
N ALA A 6 6.97 8.98 2.90
CA ALA A 6 7.33 8.21 4.09
C ALA A 6 7.00 8.98 5.36
N ARG A 7 7.27 10.28 5.39
CA ARG A 7 6.94 11.12 6.54
C ARG A 7 5.44 11.16 6.79
N HIS A 8 4.65 11.29 5.73
CA HIS A 8 3.19 11.29 5.86
C HIS A 8 2.68 9.99 6.49
N ILE A 9 3.21 8.85 6.04
CA ILE A 9 2.83 7.56 6.61
C ILE A 9 3.27 7.45 8.07
N LEU A 10 4.48 7.91 8.41
CA LEU A 10 4.96 7.89 9.79
C LEU A 10 4.07 8.73 10.71
N GLU A 11 3.62 9.89 10.24
CA GLU A 11 2.69 10.72 10.99
C GLU A 11 1.37 10.00 11.25
N LEU A 12 0.86 9.29 10.25
CA LEU A 12 -0.37 8.50 10.40
C LEU A 12 -0.18 7.34 11.38
N ILE A 13 0.98 6.72 11.39
CA ILE A 13 1.30 5.65 12.34
C ILE A 13 1.30 6.22 13.77
N GLU A 14 1.92 7.37 13.98
CA GLU A 14 1.94 8.02 15.29
C GLU A 14 0.54 8.37 15.78
N LEU A 15 -0.36 8.71 14.86
CA LEU A 15 -1.75 9.02 15.18
C LEU A 15 -2.64 7.77 15.28
N GLU A 16 -2.04 6.59 15.16
CA GLU A 16 -2.74 5.30 15.15
C GLU A 16 -3.79 5.18 14.04
N LYS A 17 -3.52 5.84 12.91
CA LYS A 17 -4.38 5.82 11.72
C LYS A 17 -3.84 4.95 10.60
N PHE A 18 -2.67 4.38 10.78
CA PHE A 18 -2.04 3.49 9.80
C PHE A 18 -1.27 2.41 10.58
N ASN A 19 -1.57 1.15 10.30
CA ASN A 19 -0.93 0.03 10.98
C ASN A 19 0.44 -0.25 10.38
N PRO A 20 1.53 -0.09 11.14
CA PRO A 20 2.87 -0.35 10.61
C PRO A 20 3.11 -1.81 10.22
N GLU A 21 2.32 -2.75 10.76
CA GLU A 21 2.45 -4.16 10.38
C GLU A 21 2.08 -4.41 8.92
N THR A 22 1.36 -3.49 8.27
CA THR A 22 1.08 -3.60 6.83
C THR A 22 2.34 -3.41 5.99
N LEU A 23 3.39 -2.82 6.55
CA LEU A 23 4.66 -2.55 5.86
C LEU A 23 5.75 -3.54 6.21
N CYS A 24 5.43 -4.57 6.99
CA CYS A 24 6.37 -5.63 7.34
C CYS A 24 6.54 -6.63 6.21
N SER A 25 7.58 -7.45 6.28
CA SER A 25 7.74 -8.58 5.35
C SER A 25 6.65 -9.63 5.59
N GLY A 26 6.49 -10.53 4.61
CA GLY A 26 5.35 -11.45 4.57
C GLY A 26 5.03 -12.20 5.84
N GLU A 27 6.06 -12.62 6.59
CA GLU A 27 5.86 -13.40 7.83
C GLU A 27 5.15 -12.60 8.91
N SER A 28 5.42 -11.30 8.98
CA SER A 28 4.89 -10.42 10.01
C SER A 28 3.78 -9.52 9.46
N TRP A 29 3.43 -9.69 8.21
CA TRP A 29 2.50 -8.80 7.51
C TRP A 29 1.07 -8.96 7.99
N LYS A 30 0.41 -7.83 8.17
CA LYS A 30 -1.04 -7.75 8.36
C LYS A 30 -1.64 -7.08 7.13
N ALA A 31 -2.70 -7.66 6.58
CA ALA A 31 -3.35 -7.08 5.41
C ALA A 31 -3.88 -5.68 5.74
N PRO A 32 -3.69 -4.70 4.84
CA PRO A 32 -4.19 -3.36 5.08
C PRO A 32 -5.72 -3.30 5.02
N SER A 33 -6.28 -2.36 5.76
CA SER A 33 -7.69 -2.02 5.65
C SER A 33 -7.95 -1.21 4.38
N ALA A 34 -9.22 -1.05 4.00
CA ALA A 34 -9.58 -0.20 2.88
C ALA A 34 -9.07 1.23 3.06
N THR A 35 -9.12 1.75 4.27
CA THR A 35 -8.62 3.09 4.57
C THR A 35 -7.13 3.21 4.28
N GLU A 36 -6.35 2.23 4.72
CA GLU A 36 -4.90 2.21 4.48
C GLU A 36 -4.58 2.07 2.99
N ILE A 37 -5.34 1.25 2.28
CA ILE A 37 -5.19 1.12 0.83
C ILE A 37 -5.44 2.46 0.15
N ARG A 38 -6.49 3.18 0.53
CA ARG A 38 -6.80 4.49 -0.05
C ARG A 38 -5.70 5.51 0.23
N VAL A 39 -5.10 5.47 1.42
CA VAL A 39 -3.99 6.37 1.77
C VAL A 39 -2.81 6.13 0.81
N VAL A 40 -2.39 4.88 0.66
CA VAL A 40 -1.26 4.55 -0.22
C VAL A 40 -1.61 4.82 -1.68
N ARG A 41 -2.85 4.48 -2.10
CA ARG A 41 -3.31 4.72 -3.46
C ARG A 41 -3.24 6.21 -3.83
N ALA A 42 -3.57 7.08 -2.89
CA ALA A 42 -3.54 8.53 -3.12
C ALA A 42 -2.13 9.08 -3.37
N LEU A 43 -1.10 8.37 -2.92
CA LEU A 43 0.29 8.77 -3.12
C LEU A 43 0.84 8.37 -4.50
N ILE A 44 0.11 7.55 -5.25
CA ILE A 44 0.55 7.07 -6.55
C ILE A 44 0.07 8.05 -7.63
N PRO A 45 0.99 8.65 -8.42
CA PRO A 45 0.60 9.67 -9.42
C PRO A 45 0.09 9.05 -10.72
N LEU A 46 -0.86 8.13 -10.62
CA LEU A 46 -1.50 7.46 -11.75
C LEU A 46 -3.01 7.46 -11.55
N THR A 47 -3.76 7.49 -12.65
CA THR A 47 -5.21 7.25 -12.57
C THR A 47 -5.46 5.78 -12.28
N ASP A 48 -6.69 5.43 -11.87
CA ASP A 48 -7.03 4.02 -11.63
C ASP A 48 -6.85 3.18 -12.89
N ILE A 49 -7.18 3.73 -14.06
CA ILE A 49 -6.98 3.02 -15.34
C ILE A 49 -5.50 2.78 -15.61
N GLN A 50 -4.67 3.80 -15.41
CA GLN A 50 -3.22 3.67 -15.60
C GLN A 50 -2.62 2.68 -14.62
N LEU A 51 -3.07 2.73 -13.36
CA LEU A 51 -2.60 1.80 -12.33
C LEU A 51 -3.01 0.36 -12.66
N ALA A 52 -4.25 0.16 -13.07
CA ALA A 52 -4.74 -1.15 -13.47
C ALA A 52 -3.90 -1.73 -14.61
N ASN A 53 -3.59 -0.91 -15.62
CA ASN A 53 -2.76 -1.34 -16.72
C ASN A 53 -1.34 -1.68 -16.26
N ARG A 54 -0.80 -0.90 -15.33
CA ARG A 54 0.55 -1.12 -14.79
C ARG A 54 0.63 -2.44 -14.02
N LEU A 55 -0.43 -2.78 -13.29
CA LEU A 55 -0.49 -3.99 -12.47
C LEU A 55 -1.08 -5.20 -13.21
N ASP A 56 -1.53 -5.00 -14.44
CA ASP A 56 -2.20 -6.03 -15.24
C ASP A 56 -3.43 -6.59 -14.52
N VAL A 57 -4.27 -5.70 -14.01
CA VAL A 57 -5.54 -6.05 -13.37
C VAL A 57 -6.67 -5.19 -13.97
N ASP A 58 -7.91 -5.59 -13.71
CA ASP A 58 -9.08 -4.82 -14.11
C ASP A 58 -9.24 -3.59 -13.20
N GLU A 59 -9.67 -2.46 -13.75
CA GLU A 59 -9.94 -1.26 -12.96
C GLU A 59 -10.92 -1.52 -11.82
N ARG A 60 -11.90 -2.41 -12.04
CA ARG A 60 -12.85 -2.78 -10.99
C ARG A 60 -12.17 -3.44 -9.80
N THR A 61 -11.07 -4.15 -10.01
CA THR A 61 -10.29 -4.76 -8.95
C THR A 61 -9.73 -3.69 -8.01
N ILE A 62 -9.21 -2.59 -8.58
CA ILE A 62 -8.69 -1.48 -7.78
C ILE A 62 -9.81 -0.86 -6.94
N ARG A 63 -11.00 -0.66 -7.52
CA ARG A 63 -12.14 -0.14 -6.79
C ARG A 63 -12.57 -1.06 -5.64
N LYS A 64 -12.50 -2.38 -5.86
CA LYS A 64 -12.81 -3.37 -4.81
C LYS A 64 -11.83 -3.31 -3.64
N TRP A 65 -10.55 -3.11 -3.93
CA TRP A 65 -9.56 -2.91 -2.86
C TRP A 65 -9.88 -1.65 -2.05
N LYS A 66 -10.16 -0.55 -2.74
CA LYS A 66 -10.45 0.74 -2.09
C LYS A 66 -11.72 0.72 -1.26
N SER A 67 -12.68 -0.13 -1.62
CA SER A 67 -13.95 -0.26 -0.90
C SER A 67 -13.94 -1.36 0.16
N GLY A 68 -12.89 -2.14 0.22
CA GLY A 68 -12.78 -3.25 1.18
C GLY A 68 -13.52 -4.51 0.78
N LYS A 69 -14.07 -4.56 -0.43
CA LYS A 69 -14.80 -5.76 -0.90
C LYS A 69 -13.90 -6.96 -1.17
N THR A 70 -12.65 -6.71 -1.52
CA THR A 70 -11.69 -7.75 -1.85
C THR A 70 -10.38 -7.46 -1.11
N ARG A 71 -9.85 -8.49 -0.47
CA ARG A 71 -8.55 -8.40 0.19
C ARG A 71 -7.46 -8.30 -0.86
N ILE A 72 -6.50 -7.40 -0.65
CA ILE A 72 -5.33 -7.29 -1.52
C ILE A 72 -4.31 -8.34 -1.16
N ALA A 73 -3.71 -8.96 -2.18
CA ALA A 73 -2.62 -9.91 -1.96
C ALA A 73 -1.35 -9.17 -1.54
N TYR A 74 -0.51 -9.84 -0.75
CA TYR A 74 0.73 -9.26 -0.24
C TYR A 74 1.63 -8.71 -1.36
N THR A 75 1.86 -9.50 -2.40
CA THR A 75 2.75 -9.07 -3.51
C THR A 75 2.20 -7.85 -4.23
N THR A 76 0.89 -7.77 -4.40
CA THR A 76 0.26 -6.60 -5.02
C THR A 76 0.41 -5.36 -4.13
N TRP A 77 0.22 -5.53 -2.83
CA TRP A 77 0.44 -4.46 -1.86
C TRP A 77 1.87 -3.94 -1.91
N CYS A 78 2.84 -4.84 -2.01
CA CYS A 78 4.25 -4.45 -2.17
C CYS A 78 4.45 -3.57 -3.41
N CYS A 79 3.79 -3.91 -4.52
CA CYS A 79 3.87 -3.10 -5.74
C CYS A 79 3.25 -1.72 -5.53
N LEU A 80 2.11 -1.63 -4.83
CA LEU A 80 1.51 -0.34 -4.53
C LEU A 80 2.42 0.52 -3.66
N CYS A 81 3.01 -0.06 -2.63
CA CYS A 81 3.95 0.67 -1.77
C CYS A 81 5.16 1.17 -2.57
N TRP A 82 5.69 0.35 -3.45
CA TRP A 82 6.80 0.73 -4.33
C TRP A 82 6.41 1.93 -5.21
N LEU A 83 5.26 1.83 -5.87
CA LEU A 83 4.78 2.90 -6.75
C LEU A 83 4.47 4.19 -5.99
N ALA A 84 4.05 4.06 -4.74
CA ALA A 84 3.78 5.21 -3.87
C ALA A 84 5.05 5.86 -3.32
N GLY A 85 6.22 5.29 -3.60
CA GLY A 85 7.48 5.84 -3.12
C GLY A 85 7.78 5.51 -1.66
N LEU A 86 7.18 4.46 -1.13
CA LEU A 86 7.38 4.04 0.27
C LEU A 86 8.43 2.95 0.42
N GLY A 87 8.99 2.47 -0.70
CA GLY A 87 9.89 1.32 -0.69
C GLY A 87 9.13 0.01 -0.80
N MET A 88 9.87 -1.08 -0.73
CA MET A 88 9.32 -2.42 -0.95
C MET A 88 9.26 -3.15 0.40
N PRO A 89 8.07 -3.51 0.91
CA PRO A 89 7.98 -4.23 2.18
C PRO A 89 8.81 -5.51 2.24
N LEU A 90 9.03 -6.18 1.10
CA LEU A 90 9.89 -7.36 1.03
C LEU A 90 11.33 -7.08 1.49
N ASP A 91 11.81 -5.86 1.33
CA ASP A 91 13.16 -5.47 1.69
C ASP A 91 13.31 -5.11 3.18
N ASN A 92 12.21 -5.11 3.92
CA ASN A 92 12.22 -4.68 5.31
C ASN A 92 12.65 -5.83 6.22
N ILE A 93 13.96 -6.01 6.36
CA ILE A 93 14.52 -7.11 7.14
C ILE A 93 14.49 -6.87 8.65
N ILE A 94 14.23 -5.63 9.06
CA ILE A 94 14.25 -5.25 10.48
C ILE A 94 12.94 -5.60 11.18
N SER A 95 11.84 -5.62 10.44
CA SER A 95 10.51 -5.83 10.98
C SER A 95 10.20 -7.28 11.32
N GLY A 96 11.12 -8.16 10.98
CA GLY A 96 10.95 -9.60 11.21
C GLY A 96 10.78 -9.96 12.66
#